data_1fb861763d805be11bebf1eb8dd07fe7
#
_entry.id   1fb861763d805be11bebf1eb8dd07fe7
#
_cell.length_a   1.000
_cell.length_b   1.000
_cell.length_c   1.000
_cell.angle_alpha   90.00
_cell.angle_beta   90.00
_cell.angle_gamma   90.00
#
_symmetry.space_group_name_H-M   'P 1'
#
loop_
_entity.id
_entity.type
_entity.pdbx_description
1 polymer ?
#
loop_
_entity_poly.entity_id
_entity_poly.type
_entity_poly.pdbx_seq_one_letter_code
_entity_poly.pdbx_strand_id
1 'polypeptide(L)'
;MIIVEKEIMEKINEIVRIILEHYPTTQAIYLFGTYGTEFERPDSDVDIALLLPPLDAKQERLMAMSDAFTELARLLRRDVDLINLRQVSTVFQKEIIMAERRIFCADLYASDEFEMLTLSFYQKLNEERAEVLAEGLRSGRFYNI
;
A
#
# COMPACT_ATOMS: atom_id res chain seq x y z
N MET A 1 24.74 5.83 12.02
CA MET A 1 24.16 5.38 10.74
C MET A 1 23.81 3.91 10.77
N ILE A 2 24.75 3.02 11.05
CA ILE A 2 24.49 1.57 11.14
C ILE A 2 23.48 1.24 12.24
N ILE A 3 23.51 1.92 13.36
CA ILE A 3 22.59 1.71 14.49
C ILE A 3 21.15 2.08 14.09
N VAL A 4 20.97 3.19 13.35
CA VAL A 4 19.63 3.65 12.90
C VAL A 4 19.05 2.66 11.90
N GLU A 5 19.83 2.16 10.95
CA GLU A 5 19.41 1.15 10.00
C GLU A 5 19.00 -0.15 10.70
N LYS A 6 19.74 -0.56 11.71
CA LYS A 6 19.45 -1.75 12.51
C LYS A 6 18.14 -1.59 13.28
N GLU A 7 17.90 -0.43 13.88
CA GLU A 7 16.66 -0.13 14.60
C GLU A 7 15.46 -0.16 13.66
N ILE A 8 15.58 0.40 12.45
CA ILE A 8 14.53 0.37 11.44
C ILE A 8 14.24 -1.05 11.01
N MET A 9 15.27 -1.86 10.78
CA MET A 9 15.10 -3.26 10.41
C MET A 9 14.41 -4.07 11.50
N GLU A 10 14.76 -3.81 12.76
CA GLU A 10 14.09 -4.45 13.90
C GLU A 10 12.62 -4.06 13.97
N LYS A 11 12.30 -2.80 13.74
CA LYS A 11 10.91 -2.32 13.70
C LYS A 11 10.14 -2.93 12.54
N ILE A 12 10.75 -3.04 11.37
CA ILE A 12 10.13 -3.69 10.21
C ILE A 12 9.82 -5.16 10.53
N ASN A 13 10.76 -5.89 11.15
CA ASN A 13 10.54 -7.27 11.54
C ASN A 13 9.40 -7.41 12.54
N GLU A 14 9.28 -6.47 13.48
CA GLU A 14 8.18 -6.44 14.44
C GLU A 14 6.84 -6.15 13.76
N ILE A 15 6.82 -5.24 12.79
CA ILE A 15 5.62 -4.96 11.99
C ILE A 15 5.14 -6.22 11.28
N VAL A 16 6.04 -6.92 10.62
CA VAL A 16 5.75 -8.16 9.90
C VAL A 16 5.18 -9.21 10.87
N ARG A 17 5.81 -9.39 12.02
CA ARG A 17 5.38 -10.34 13.03
C ARG A 17 3.94 -10.08 13.50
N ILE A 18 3.64 -8.85 13.86
CA ILE A 18 2.31 -8.45 14.33
C ILE A 18 1.27 -8.70 13.24
N ILE A 19 1.56 -8.29 12.01
CA ILE A 19 0.64 -8.48 10.90
C ILE A 19 0.35 -9.95 10.66
N LEU A 20 1.36 -10.79 10.65
CA LEU A 20 1.19 -12.22 10.41
C LEU A 20 0.46 -12.94 11.55
N GLU A 21 0.52 -12.43 12.77
CA GLU A 21 -0.27 -12.96 13.88
C GLU A 21 -1.76 -12.71 13.68
N HIS A 22 -2.14 -11.57 13.15
CA HIS A 22 -3.54 -11.20 12.93
C HIS A 22 -4.06 -11.55 11.54
N TYR A 23 -3.19 -11.52 10.54
CA TYR A 23 -3.51 -11.80 9.14
C TYR A 23 -2.54 -12.85 8.58
N PRO A 24 -2.66 -14.11 9.00
CA PRO A 24 -1.68 -15.15 8.65
C PRO A 24 -1.64 -15.51 7.17
N THR A 25 -2.69 -15.18 6.41
CA THR A 25 -2.75 -15.43 4.96
C THR A 25 -2.16 -14.32 4.11
N THR A 26 -1.59 -13.29 4.73
CA THR A 26 -1.02 -12.14 4.02
C THR A 26 0.01 -12.59 2.98
N GLN A 27 -0.19 -12.16 1.73
CA GLN A 27 0.67 -12.51 0.61
C GLN A 27 1.89 -11.60 0.51
N ALA A 28 1.71 -10.32 0.82
CA ALA A 28 2.79 -9.33 0.84
C ALA A 28 2.43 -8.16 1.74
N ILE A 29 3.46 -7.45 2.20
CA ILE A 29 3.32 -6.24 3.01
C ILE A 29 4.17 -5.16 2.37
N TYR A 30 3.58 -3.97 2.22
CA TYR A 30 4.22 -2.82 1.62
C TYR A 30 4.25 -1.66 2.62
N LEU A 31 5.38 -0.98 2.70
CA LEU A 31 5.43 0.36 3.30
C LEU A 31 5.30 1.40 2.20
N PHE A 32 4.69 2.50 2.53
CA PHE A 32 4.64 3.67 1.65
C PHE A 32 4.69 4.92 2.53
N GLY A 33 4.66 6.11 1.93
CA GLY A 33 4.87 7.32 2.70
C GLY A 33 6.33 7.51 3.11
N THR A 34 6.58 8.25 4.17
CA THR A 34 7.94 8.70 4.52
C THR A 34 8.64 7.89 5.62
N TYR A 35 7.91 7.04 6.36
CA TYR A 35 8.50 6.28 7.45
C TYR A 35 9.68 5.42 6.97
N GLY A 36 10.80 5.54 7.67
CA GLY A 36 12.01 4.81 7.32
C GLY A 36 12.80 5.38 6.15
N THR A 37 12.38 6.53 5.59
CA THR A 37 13.07 7.21 4.50
C THR A 37 13.79 8.47 5.03
N GLU A 38 14.62 9.09 4.19
CA GLU A 38 15.30 10.35 4.52
C GLU A 38 14.33 11.51 4.74
N PHE A 39 13.08 11.40 4.28
CA PHE A 39 12.05 12.42 4.45
C PHE A 39 11.20 12.22 5.70
N GLU A 40 11.53 11.23 6.51
CA GLU A 40 10.79 10.94 7.73
C GLU A 40 10.89 12.10 8.73
N ARG A 41 9.74 12.41 9.34
CA ARG A 41 9.65 13.38 10.46
C ARG A 41 9.26 12.63 11.74
N PRO A 42 9.57 13.20 12.92
CA PRO A 42 9.20 12.55 14.18
C PRO A 42 7.70 12.30 14.34
N ASP A 43 6.86 13.10 13.70
CA ASP A 43 5.39 12.99 13.71
C ASP A 43 4.82 12.33 12.47
N SER A 44 5.66 11.78 11.59
CA SER A 44 5.19 11.09 10.38
C SER A 44 4.36 9.87 10.73
N ASP A 45 3.26 9.68 9.99
CA ASP A 45 2.46 8.46 10.07
C ASP A 45 3.27 7.27 9.51
N VAL A 46 2.91 6.08 9.95
CA VAL A 46 3.45 4.85 9.37
C VAL A 46 2.37 4.26 8.47
N ASP A 47 2.64 4.26 7.17
CA ASP A 47 1.70 3.82 6.16
C ASP A 47 2.04 2.39 5.71
N ILE A 48 1.13 1.45 5.97
CA ILE A 48 1.33 0.02 5.73
C ILE A 48 0.18 -0.52 4.90
N ALA A 49 0.49 -1.24 3.83
CA ALA A 49 -0.50 -1.88 3.00
C ALA A 49 -0.32 -3.39 3.01
N LEU A 50 -1.42 -4.12 3.18
CA LEU A 50 -1.44 -5.58 3.18
C LEU A 50 -2.07 -6.10 1.90
N LEU A 51 -1.38 -7.01 1.24
CA LEU A 51 -1.94 -7.77 0.13
C LEU A 51 -2.45 -9.09 0.67
N LEU A 52 -3.77 -9.16 0.89
CA LEU A 52 -4.43 -10.38 1.31
C LEU A 52 -4.88 -11.17 0.08
N PRO A 53 -5.13 -12.51 0.22
CA PRO A 53 -5.81 -13.23 -0.85
C PRO A 53 -7.13 -12.56 -1.21
N PRO A 54 -7.60 -12.65 -2.47
CA PRO A 54 -8.78 -11.89 -2.90
C PRO A 54 -10.02 -12.09 -2.05
N LEU A 55 -10.30 -13.31 -1.62
CA LEU A 55 -11.47 -13.59 -0.79
C LEU A 55 -11.33 -12.97 0.60
N ASP A 56 -10.16 -13.12 1.21
CA ASP A 56 -9.89 -12.56 2.54
C ASP A 56 -9.95 -11.03 2.49
N ALA A 57 -9.39 -10.43 1.44
CA ALA A 57 -9.43 -8.98 1.23
C ALA A 57 -10.88 -8.48 1.15
N LYS A 58 -11.74 -9.21 0.44
CA LYS A 58 -13.14 -8.86 0.27
C LYS A 58 -13.93 -8.92 1.58
N GLN A 59 -13.58 -9.87 2.45
CA GLN A 59 -14.25 -10.07 3.74
C GLN A 59 -13.76 -9.12 4.82
N GLU A 60 -12.55 -8.58 4.68
CA GLU A 60 -11.94 -7.71 5.68
C GLU A 60 -12.46 -6.26 5.53
N ARG A 61 -13.23 -5.80 6.50
CA ARG A 61 -13.88 -4.48 6.44
C ARG A 61 -13.36 -3.46 7.44
N LEU A 62 -12.67 -3.92 8.49
CA LEU A 62 -12.30 -3.06 9.61
C LEU A 62 -10.79 -3.06 9.87
N MET A 63 -9.99 -3.25 8.83
CA MET A 63 -8.53 -3.32 8.98
C MET A 63 -7.96 -2.08 9.68
N ALA A 64 -8.44 -0.89 9.32
CA ALA A 64 -7.99 0.37 9.88
C ALA A 64 -8.30 0.53 11.37
N MET A 65 -9.17 -0.34 11.93
CA MET A 65 -9.58 -0.31 13.33
C MET A 65 -9.37 -1.67 14.00
N SER A 66 -8.55 -2.53 13.41
CA SER A 66 -8.32 -3.88 13.87
C SER A 66 -7.40 -3.94 15.10
N ASP A 67 -7.31 -5.11 15.71
CA ASP A 67 -6.38 -5.37 16.80
C ASP A 67 -4.93 -5.22 16.31
N ALA A 68 -4.65 -5.60 15.07
CA ALA A 68 -3.35 -5.40 14.45
C ALA A 68 -2.98 -3.91 14.40
N PHE A 69 -3.93 -3.07 14.00
CA PHE A 69 -3.75 -1.60 14.02
C PHE A 69 -3.38 -1.11 15.42
N THR A 70 -4.12 -1.55 16.44
CA THR A 70 -3.89 -1.13 17.81
C THR A 70 -2.51 -1.55 18.30
N GLU A 71 -2.09 -2.77 18.03
CA GLU A 71 -0.76 -3.25 18.42
C GLU A 71 0.36 -2.49 17.70
N LEU A 72 0.18 -2.24 16.39
CA LEU A 72 1.16 -1.50 15.60
C LEU A 72 1.31 -0.06 16.10
N ALA A 73 0.21 0.63 16.35
CA ALA A 73 0.24 1.99 16.85
C ALA A 73 0.94 2.07 18.22
N ARG A 74 0.72 1.08 19.08
CA ARG A 74 1.36 1.00 20.40
C ARG A 74 2.86 0.75 20.27
N LEU A 75 3.25 -0.18 19.39
CA LEU A 75 4.67 -0.50 19.17
C LEU A 75 5.43 0.67 18.61
N LEU A 76 4.87 1.30 17.58
CA LEU A 76 5.56 2.36 16.83
C LEU A 76 5.45 3.72 17.49
N ARG A 77 4.49 3.90 18.40
CA ARG A 77 4.20 5.19 19.07
C ARG A 77 3.96 6.30 18.06
N ARG A 78 3.26 5.97 16.98
CA ARG A 78 2.90 6.86 15.88
C ARG A 78 1.52 6.49 15.38
N ASP A 79 0.90 7.41 14.67
CA ASP A 79 -0.30 7.09 13.93
C ASP A 79 0.04 6.10 12.83
N VAL A 80 -0.79 5.09 12.70
CA VAL A 80 -0.62 4.02 11.71
C VAL A 80 -1.79 4.05 10.74
N ASP A 81 -1.48 4.00 9.46
CA ASP A 81 -2.49 3.85 8.41
C ASP A 81 -2.35 2.43 7.85
N LEU A 82 -3.30 1.58 8.16
CA LEU A 82 -3.28 0.18 7.74
C LEU A 82 -4.31 -0.03 6.63
N ILE A 83 -3.82 -0.35 5.44
CA ILE A 83 -4.58 -0.34 4.19
C ILE A 83 -4.76 -1.75 3.67
N ASN A 84 -5.99 -2.09 3.27
CA ASN A 84 -6.31 -3.30 2.53
C ASN A 84 -6.05 -3.02 1.04
N LEU A 85 -4.91 -3.46 0.54
CA LEU A 85 -4.39 -3.04 -0.77
C LEU A 85 -5.32 -3.39 -1.94
N ARG A 86 -6.00 -4.53 -1.90
CA ARG A 86 -6.91 -4.92 -2.97
C ARG A 86 -8.19 -4.08 -3.03
N GLN A 87 -8.50 -3.36 -1.95
CA GLN A 87 -9.77 -2.60 -1.81
C GLN A 87 -9.64 -1.11 -2.08
N VAL A 88 -8.42 -0.62 -2.30
CA VAL A 88 -8.23 0.81 -2.61
C VAL A 88 -8.21 1.02 -4.13
N SER A 89 -8.25 2.29 -4.55
CA SER A 89 -8.28 2.64 -5.98
C SER A 89 -7.02 2.19 -6.72
N THR A 90 -7.13 2.00 -8.02
CA THR A 90 -5.98 1.65 -8.88
C THR A 90 -4.88 2.70 -8.80
N VAL A 91 -5.25 3.98 -8.73
CA VAL A 91 -4.26 5.06 -8.61
C VAL A 91 -3.48 4.94 -7.30
N PHE A 92 -4.17 4.67 -6.19
CA PHE A 92 -3.52 4.49 -4.90
C PHE A 92 -2.66 3.22 -4.88
N GLN A 93 -3.18 2.11 -5.44
CA GLN A 93 -2.40 0.87 -5.57
C GLN A 93 -1.09 1.11 -6.32
N LYS A 94 -1.16 1.84 -7.43
CA LYS A 94 0.02 2.19 -8.23
C LYS A 94 1.03 3.00 -7.41
N GLU A 95 0.57 3.98 -6.63
CA GLU A 95 1.46 4.77 -5.77
C GLU A 95 2.20 3.90 -4.76
N ILE A 96 1.50 2.95 -4.15
CA ILE A 96 2.09 2.03 -3.16
C ILE A 96 3.12 1.13 -3.84
N ILE A 97 2.81 0.57 -5.00
CA ILE A 97 3.73 -0.30 -5.75
C ILE A 97 4.98 0.48 -6.16
N MET A 98 4.82 1.70 -6.65
CA MET A 98 5.92 2.52 -7.15
C MET A 98 6.84 3.05 -6.05
N ALA A 99 6.41 2.98 -4.80
CA ALA A 99 7.30 3.28 -3.66
C ALA A 99 8.41 2.22 -3.51
N GLU A 100 8.24 1.05 -4.11
CA GLU A 100 9.22 -0.04 -4.15
C GLU A 100 9.70 -0.49 -2.75
N ARG A 101 8.76 -0.55 -1.80
CA ARG A 101 9.07 -0.90 -0.41
C ARG A 101 8.24 -2.09 0.07
N ARG A 102 8.29 -3.17 -0.70
CA ARG A 102 7.70 -4.45 -0.29
C ARG A 102 8.61 -5.08 0.76
N ILE A 103 8.18 -5.05 2.02
CA ILE A 103 8.99 -5.50 3.16
C ILE A 103 8.80 -6.98 3.49
N PHE A 104 7.75 -7.60 2.95
CA PHE A 104 7.46 -9.01 3.16
C PHE A 104 6.74 -9.57 1.94
N CYS A 105 7.07 -10.80 1.57
CA CYS A 105 6.42 -11.49 0.47
C CYS A 105 6.39 -13.00 0.77
N ALA A 106 5.20 -13.53 1.04
CA ALA A 106 5.00 -14.96 1.26
C ALA A 106 4.64 -15.67 -0.04
N ASP A 107 4.02 -14.97 -0.99
CA ASP A 107 3.57 -15.51 -2.27
C ASP A 107 4.05 -14.60 -3.40
N LEU A 108 5.21 -14.92 -3.94
CA LEU A 108 5.85 -14.10 -4.97
C LEU A 108 5.01 -14.02 -6.24
N TYR A 109 4.43 -15.15 -6.65
CA TYR A 109 3.60 -15.19 -7.86
C TYR A 109 2.37 -14.28 -7.72
N ALA A 110 1.64 -14.41 -6.63
CA ALA A 110 0.45 -13.59 -6.40
C ALA A 110 0.80 -12.10 -6.29
N SER A 111 1.90 -11.78 -5.64
CA SER A 111 2.34 -10.39 -5.46
C SER A 111 2.76 -9.77 -6.79
N ASP A 112 3.57 -10.47 -7.57
CA ASP A 112 4.03 -9.98 -8.88
C ASP A 112 2.86 -9.87 -9.85
N GLU A 113 1.93 -10.82 -9.85
CA GLU A 113 0.73 -10.75 -10.67
C GLU A 113 -0.12 -9.53 -10.31
N PHE A 114 -0.34 -9.30 -9.03
CA PHE A 114 -1.10 -8.14 -8.57
C PHE A 114 -0.43 -6.83 -9.04
N GLU A 115 0.87 -6.70 -8.87
CA GLU A 115 1.61 -5.49 -9.26
C GLU A 115 1.53 -5.27 -10.78
N MET A 116 1.73 -6.33 -11.55
CA MET A 116 1.67 -6.27 -13.01
C MET A 116 0.27 -5.85 -13.50
N LEU A 117 -0.77 -6.47 -12.97
CA LEU A 117 -2.14 -6.15 -13.35
C LEU A 117 -2.52 -4.72 -12.96
N THR A 118 -2.10 -4.28 -11.78
CA THR A 118 -2.37 -2.90 -11.33
C THR A 118 -1.72 -1.88 -12.25
N LEU A 119 -0.46 -2.09 -12.61
CA LEU A 119 0.25 -1.17 -13.51
C LEU A 119 -0.37 -1.17 -14.90
N SER A 120 -0.82 -2.32 -15.40
CA SER A 120 -1.53 -2.42 -16.68
C SER A 120 -2.85 -1.67 -16.66
N PHE A 121 -3.65 -1.81 -15.61
CA PHE A 121 -4.89 -1.06 -15.44
C PHE A 121 -4.63 0.44 -15.35
N TYR A 122 -3.61 0.84 -14.60
CA TYR A 122 -3.27 2.25 -14.47
C TYR A 122 -2.91 2.86 -15.83
N GLN A 123 -2.11 2.15 -16.63
CA GLN A 123 -1.73 2.60 -17.97
C GLN A 123 -2.96 2.76 -18.86
N LYS A 124 -3.88 1.79 -18.82
CA LYS A 124 -5.13 1.84 -19.58
C LYS A 124 -5.99 3.05 -19.18
N LEU A 125 -6.11 3.32 -17.89
CA LEU A 125 -6.84 4.50 -17.40
C LEU A 125 -6.23 5.79 -17.93
N ASN A 126 -4.91 5.89 -17.96
CA ASN A 126 -4.22 7.07 -18.48
C ASN A 126 -4.45 7.25 -19.97
N GLU A 127 -4.45 6.17 -20.74
CA GLU A 127 -4.74 6.22 -22.17
C GLU A 127 -6.17 6.69 -22.43
N GLU A 128 -7.14 6.19 -21.68
CA GLU A 128 -8.53 6.61 -21.78
C GLU A 128 -8.71 8.08 -21.44
N ARG A 129 -8.04 8.57 -20.39
CA ARG A 129 -8.07 9.98 -20.02
C ARG A 129 -7.46 10.87 -21.11
N ALA A 130 -6.35 10.43 -21.71
CA ALA A 130 -5.71 11.16 -22.79
C ALA A 130 -6.62 11.28 -24.02
N GLU A 131 -7.34 10.20 -24.37
CA GLU A 131 -8.30 10.21 -25.45
C GLU A 131 -9.47 11.16 -25.20
N VAL A 132 -10.00 11.15 -23.98
CA VAL A 132 -11.10 12.06 -23.58
C VAL A 132 -10.64 13.51 -23.66
N LEU A 133 -9.43 13.82 -23.18
CA LEU A 133 -8.87 15.18 -23.26
C LEU A 133 -8.65 15.60 -24.70
N ALA A 134 -8.11 14.72 -25.54
CA ALA A 134 -7.89 15.00 -26.97
C ALA A 134 -9.21 15.29 -27.67
N GLU A 135 -10.25 14.51 -27.39
CA GLU A 135 -11.59 14.73 -27.94
C GLU A 135 -12.20 16.03 -27.44
N GLY A 136 -12.05 16.34 -26.14
CA GLY A 136 -12.52 17.60 -25.59
C GLY A 136 -11.86 18.81 -26.22
N LEU A 137 -10.54 18.75 -26.44
CA LEU A 137 -9.78 19.81 -27.11
C LEU A 137 -10.17 19.94 -28.58
N ARG A 138 -10.38 18.82 -29.28
CA ARG A 138 -10.72 18.79 -30.70
C ARG A 138 -12.14 19.29 -30.95
N SER A 139 -13.10 18.86 -30.13
CA SER A 139 -14.51 19.21 -30.28
C SER A 139 -14.90 20.50 -29.59
N GLY A 140 -14.05 21.06 -28.75
CA GLY A 140 -14.36 22.23 -27.92
C GLY A 140 -15.35 21.94 -26.81
N ARG A 141 -15.60 20.65 -26.51
CA ARG A 141 -16.52 20.22 -25.46
C ARG A 141 -15.80 19.47 -24.37
N PHE A 142 -15.98 19.91 -23.14
CA PHE A 142 -15.54 19.18 -21.96
C PHE A 142 -16.78 18.68 -21.23
N TYR A 143 -16.79 17.38 -20.91
CA TYR A 143 -17.90 16.80 -20.18
C TYR A 143 -17.76 17.11 -18.71
N ASN A 144 -18.84 17.65 -18.13
CA ASN A 144 -18.97 17.79 -16.69
C ASN A 144 -19.36 16.44 -16.12
N ILE A 145 -18.39 15.80 -15.51
CA ILE A 145 -18.62 14.50 -14.89
C ILE A 145 -18.59 14.69 -13.38
#